data_048651750f85008a626be9d92bb89f2b
#
_entry.id   048651750f85008a626be9d92bb89f2b
#
_cell.length_a   1.000
_cell.length_b   1.000
_cell.length_c   1.000
_cell.angle_alpha   90.00
_cell.angle_beta   90.00
_cell.angle_gamma   90.00
#
_symmetry.space_group_name_H-M   'P 1'
#
loop_
_entity.id
_entity.type
_entity.pdbx_description
1 polymer ?
#
loop_
_entity_poly.entity_id
_entity_poly.type
_entity_poly.pdbx_seq_one_letter_code
_entity_poly.pdbx_strand_id
1 'polypeptide(L)'
;MQVLSTVLFVFGIVMVAFGVSGGRTAERCRRCTAVCDAEVVSVRRVTSEYDSDSFFPTFRHTVSGVTYTSEAWFSTSVEGRYLPGDVYRLCYDPSDPGFLCMRKHVPESGGPSLTLVAGVALTAVSLALMAVSLQ
;
A
#
# COMPACT_ATOMS: atom_id res chain seq x y z
N MET A 1 36.47 -1.54 -1.25
CA MET A 1 35.67 -2.75 -0.84
C MET A 1 34.69 -2.42 0.29
N GLN A 2 35.12 -1.81 1.38
CA GLN A 2 34.23 -1.47 2.51
C GLN A 2 33.09 -0.53 2.13
N VAL A 3 33.35 0.49 1.32
CA VAL A 3 32.33 1.44 0.88
C VAL A 3 31.22 0.73 0.05
N LEU A 4 31.61 -0.13 -0.86
CA LEU A 4 30.66 -0.88 -1.69
C LEU A 4 29.76 -1.80 -0.85
N SER A 5 30.37 -2.50 0.14
CA SER A 5 29.62 -3.36 1.05
C SER A 5 28.62 -2.58 1.91
N THR A 6 29.01 -1.39 2.40
CA THR A 6 28.13 -0.52 3.19
C THR A 6 26.95 -0.01 2.34
N VAL A 7 27.22 0.40 1.11
CA VAL A 7 26.16 0.88 0.19
C VAL A 7 25.14 -0.24 -0.10
N LEU A 8 25.63 -1.45 -0.40
CA LEU A 8 24.75 -2.60 -0.64
C LEU A 8 23.92 -2.97 0.59
N PHE A 9 24.50 -2.86 1.79
CA PHE A 9 23.79 -3.14 3.04
C PHE A 9 22.65 -2.15 3.30
N VAL A 10 22.93 -0.86 3.16
CA VAL A 10 21.91 0.20 3.32
C VAL A 10 20.80 0.03 2.28
N PHE A 11 21.14 -0.24 1.03
CA PHE A 11 20.18 -0.46 -0.03
C PHE A 11 19.29 -1.68 0.24
N GLY A 12 19.88 -2.76 0.75
CA GLY A 12 19.15 -3.97 1.16
C GLY A 12 18.12 -3.68 2.26
N ILE A 13 18.50 -2.91 3.30
CA ILE A 13 17.58 -2.53 4.39
C ILE A 13 16.42 -1.69 3.85
N VAL A 14 16.68 -0.72 2.98
CA VAL A 14 15.64 0.11 2.37
C VAL A 14 14.66 -0.75 1.57
N MET A 15 15.13 -1.69 0.78
CA MET A 15 14.29 -2.60 0.00
C MET A 15 13.42 -3.50 0.89
N VAL A 16 13.95 -4.00 2.01
CA VAL A 16 13.18 -4.76 3.00
C VAL A 16 12.08 -3.90 3.61
N ALA A 17 12.37 -2.67 4.00
CA ALA A 17 11.39 -1.76 4.58
C ALA A 17 10.22 -1.48 3.63
N PHE A 18 10.50 -1.24 2.35
CA PHE A 18 9.46 -1.07 1.33
C PHE A 18 8.64 -2.34 1.12
N GLY A 19 9.28 -3.50 1.07
CA GLY A 19 8.61 -4.80 0.90
C GLY A 19 7.63 -5.10 2.05
N VAL A 20 8.02 -4.83 3.28
CA VAL A 20 7.17 -5.03 4.47
C VAL A 20 5.97 -4.08 4.46
N SER A 21 6.17 -2.82 4.10
CA SER A 21 5.08 -1.83 4.06
C SER A 21 4.00 -2.20 3.03
N GLY A 22 4.39 -2.63 1.83
CA GLY A 22 3.46 -3.10 0.82
C GLY A 22 2.70 -4.35 1.24
N GLY A 23 3.37 -5.29 1.90
CA GLY A 23 2.76 -6.53 2.39
C GLY A 23 1.67 -6.31 3.44
N ARG A 24 1.80 -5.30 4.30
CA ARG A 24 0.79 -4.97 5.32
C ARG A 24 -0.53 -4.51 4.71
N THR A 25 -0.47 -3.67 3.69
CA THR A 25 -1.68 -3.20 2.99
C THR A 25 -2.37 -4.34 2.25
N ALA A 26 -1.61 -5.19 1.57
CA ALA A 26 -2.15 -6.37 0.90
C ALA A 26 -2.85 -7.32 1.88
N GLU A 27 -2.28 -7.57 3.05
CA GLU A 27 -2.88 -8.41 4.09
C GLU A 27 -4.16 -7.80 4.66
N ARG A 28 -4.19 -6.49 4.89
CA ARG A 28 -5.43 -5.80 5.29
C ARG A 28 -6.52 -5.91 4.24
N CYS A 29 -6.20 -5.77 2.96
CA CYS A 29 -7.16 -5.93 1.87
C CYS A 29 -7.73 -7.35 1.77
N ARG A 30 -6.94 -8.38 2.09
CA ARG A 30 -7.43 -9.76 2.12
C ARG A 30 -8.47 -10.02 3.21
N ARG A 31 -8.40 -9.27 4.31
CA ARG A 31 -9.40 -9.35 5.38
C ARG A 31 -10.71 -8.65 5.03
N CYS A 32 -10.74 -7.87 3.95
CA CYS A 32 -11.94 -7.20 3.46
C CYS A 32 -12.87 -8.19 2.77
N THR A 33 -13.63 -8.95 3.55
CA THR A 33 -14.54 -10.01 3.07
C THR A 33 -15.98 -9.56 2.97
N ALA A 34 -16.36 -8.48 3.66
CA ALA A 34 -17.70 -7.92 3.62
C ALA A 34 -17.80 -6.81 2.56
N VAL A 35 -18.99 -6.60 2.03
CA VAL A 35 -19.27 -5.63 0.96
C VAL A 35 -20.21 -4.56 1.47
N CYS A 36 -19.97 -3.31 1.11
CA CYS A 36 -20.85 -2.17 1.40
C CYS A 36 -20.93 -1.20 0.21
N ASP A 37 -21.97 -0.39 0.21
CA ASP A 37 -22.07 0.76 -0.68
C ASP A 37 -21.48 1.99 0.02
N ALA A 38 -20.51 2.62 -0.61
CA ALA A 38 -19.82 3.79 -0.09
C ALA A 38 -20.03 4.99 -1.01
N GLU A 39 -20.41 6.11 -0.44
CA GLU A 39 -20.60 7.37 -1.14
C GLU A 39 -19.35 8.24 -1.09
N VAL A 40 -18.94 8.78 -2.22
CA VAL A 40 -17.87 9.78 -2.30
C VAL A 40 -18.39 11.09 -1.73
N VAL A 41 -17.78 11.59 -0.66
CA VAL A 41 -18.15 12.86 -0.03
C VAL A 41 -17.23 14.02 -0.43
N SER A 42 -15.96 13.70 -0.73
CA SER A 42 -14.97 14.67 -1.21
C SER A 42 -13.84 13.99 -1.97
N VAL A 43 -13.08 14.76 -2.72
CA VAL A 43 -11.89 14.29 -3.45
C VAL A 43 -10.77 15.27 -3.21
N ARG A 44 -9.65 14.77 -2.69
CA ARG A 44 -8.44 15.56 -2.46
C ARG A 44 -7.50 15.43 -3.65
N ARG A 45 -7.12 16.56 -4.23
CA ARG A 45 -6.12 16.61 -5.30
C ARG A 45 -4.71 16.78 -4.72
N VAL A 46 -3.79 15.98 -5.16
CA VAL A 46 -2.35 16.10 -4.87
C VAL A 46 -1.63 16.42 -6.17
N THR A 47 -1.04 17.60 -6.24
CA THR A 47 -0.30 18.06 -7.41
C THR A 47 1.15 17.57 -7.31
N SER A 48 1.67 17.01 -8.41
CA SER A 48 3.07 16.61 -8.54
C SER A 48 3.76 17.43 -9.63
N GLU A 49 5.00 17.85 -9.38
CA GLU A 49 5.82 18.58 -10.38
C GLU A 49 6.37 17.65 -11.47
N TYR A 50 6.54 16.37 -11.18
CA TYR A 50 7.22 15.39 -12.04
C TYR A 50 6.31 14.28 -12.58
N ASP A 51 5.07 14.22 -12.11
CA ASP A 51 4.11 13.19 -12.48
C ASP A 51 2.72 13.81 -12.59
N SER A 52 1.74 13.01 -13.07
CA SER A 52 0.33 13.44 -13.11
C SER A 52 -0.22 13.67 -11.71
N ASP A 53 -1.21 14.55 -11.60
CA ASP A 53 -1.93 14.78 -10.35
C ASP A 53 -2.60 13.49 -9.87
N SER A 54 -2.70 13.33 -8.57
CA SER A 54 -3.39 12.22 -7.92
C SER A 54 -4.63 12.71 -7.20
N PHE A 55 -5.71 11.95 -7.32
CA PHE A 55 -7.01 12.27 -6.72
C PHE A 55 -7.37 11.17 -5.72
N PHE A 56 -7.52 11.56 -4.45
CA PHE A 56 -7.85 10.66 -3.34
C PHE A 56 -9.30 10.90 -2.92
N PRO A 57 -10.21 9.94 -3.17
CA PRO A 57 -11.58 10.06 -2.74
C PRO A 57 -11.72 9.78 -1.23
N THR A 58 -12.63 10.51 -0.57
CA THR A 58 -13.09 10.22 0.78
C THR A 58 -14.46 9.58 0.70
N PHE A 59 -14.62 8.40 1.28
CA PHE A 59 -15.86 7.65 1.29
C PHE A 59 -16.57 7.71 2.63
N ARG A 60 -17.88 7.71 2.57
CA ARG A 60 -18.77 7.55 3.72
C ARG A 60 -19.61 6.29 3.52
N HIS A 61 -19.61 5.42 4.51
CA HIS A 61 -20.41 4.20 4.51
C HIS A 61 -20.94 3.89 5.90
N THR A 62 -21.99 3.10 5.97
CA THR A 62 -22.63 2.70 7.22
C THR A 62 -22.57 1.20 7.39
N VAL A 63 -22.11 0.75 8.55
CA VAL A 63 -22.07 -0.66 8.95
C VAL A 63 -22.74 -0.80 10.32
N SER A 64 -23.78 -1.63 10.41
CA SER A 64 -24.51 -1.90 11.67
C SER A 64 -24.99 -0.62 12.38
N GLY A 65 -25.45 0.37 11.61
CA GLY A 65 -25.94 1.65 12.14
C GLY A 65 -24.87 2.69 12.48
N VAL A 66 -23.58 2.35 12.35
CA VAL A 66 -22.45 3.26 12.56
C VAL A 66 -21.94 3.79 11.23
N THR A 67 -21.86 5.10 11.10
CA THR A 67 -21.35 5.76 9.89
C THR A 67 -19.83 6.01 10.02
N TYR A 68 -19.09 5.56 9.03
CA TYR A 68 -17.64 5.74 8.92
C TYR A 68 -17.35 6.68 7.74
N THR A 69 -16.41 7.60 7.95
CA THR A 69 -15.91 8.50 6.90
C THR A 69 -14.38 8.38 6.88
N SER A 70 -13.82 7.95 5.76
CA SER A 70 -12.38 7.75 5.63
C SER A 70 -11.90 8.08 4.23
N GLU A 71 -10.70 8.68 4.13
CA GLU A 71 -10.01 8.86 2.86
C GLU A 71 -9.47 7.50 2.38
N ALA A 72 -9.67 7.20 1.10
CA ALA A 72 -9.14 5.98 0.51
C ALA A 72 -7.61 5.99 0.50
N TRP A 73 -7.00 4.83 0.73
CA TRP A 73 -5.55 4.64 0.59
C TRP A 73 -5.12 4.52 -0.89
N PHE A 74 -6.07 4.35 -1.80
CA PHE A 74 -5.85 4.29 -3.25
C PHE A 74 -6.25 5.61 -3.92
N SER A 75 -5.64 5.90 -5.05
CA SER A 75 -5.87 7.11 -5.83
C SER A 75 -6.04 6.81 -7.32
N THR A 76 -6.48 7.81 -8.05
CA THR A 76 -6.50 7.79 -9.52
C THR A 76 -5.81 9.03 -10.08
N SER A 77 -5.21 8.90 -11.27
CA SER A 77 -4.68 10.03 -12.04
C SER A 77 -5.71 10.65 -12.98
N VAL A 78 -6.90 10.05 -13.09
CA VAL A 78 -7.97 10.51 -13.96
C VAL A 78 -8.86 11.51 -13.20
N GLU A 79 -8.85 12.77 -13.63
CA GLU A 79 -9.74 13.80 -13.10
C GLU A 79 -11.20 13.44 -13.38
N GLY A 80 -12.09 13.67 -12.39
CA GLY A 80 -13.51 13.41 -12.52
C GLY A 80 -13.92 11.94 -12.43
N ARG A 81 -12.99 11.00 -12.19
CA ARG A 81 -13.32 9.58 -11.99
C ARG A 81 -14.15 9.35 -10.73
N TYR A 82 -13.80 10.07 -9.67
CA TYR A 82 -14.58 10.11 -8.42
C TYR A 82 -15.21 11.47 -8.27
N LEU A 83 -16.53 11.53 -8.21
CA LEU A 83 -17.29 12.77 -8.02
C LEU A 83 -18.07 12.69 -6.71
N PRO A 84 -18.16 13.78 -5.93
CA PRO A 84 -19.02 13.82 -4.75
C PRO A 84 -20.45 13.41 -5.10
N GLY A 85 -21.04 12.50 -4.30
CA GLY A 85 -22.35 11.93 -4.54
C GLY A 85 -22.35 10.57 -5.28
N ASP A 86 -21.24 10.18 -5.92
CA ASP A 86 -21.12 8.87 -6.55
C ASP A 86 -21.10 7.76 -5.49
N VAL A 87 -21.74 6.62 -5.81
CA VAL A 87 -21.78 5.45 -4.94
C VAL A 87 -20.99 4.31 -5.58
N TYR A 88 -20.09 3.74 -4.81
CA TYR A 88 -19.26 2.61 -5.22
C TYR A 88 -19.46 1.41 -4.29
N ARG A 89 -19.46 0.22 -4.85
CA ARG A 89 -19.48 -1.01 -4.08
C ARG A 89 -18.06 -1.40 -3.69
N LEU A 90 -17.75 -1.30 -2.40
CA LEU A 90 -16.43 -1.55 -1.84
C LEU A 90 -16.48 -2.69 -0.83
N CYS A 91 -15.31 -3.29 -0.57
CA CYS A 91 -15.13 -4.29 0.47
C CYS A 91 -14.60 -3.63 1.73
N TYR A 92 -15.03 -4.14 2.90
CA TYR A 92 -14.52 -3.70 4.19
C TYR A 92 -14.12 -4.88 5.07
N ASP A 93 -13.22 -4.63 6.01
CA ASP A 93 -12.83 -5.60 7.03
C ASP A 93 -13.88 -5.63 8.14
N PRO A 94 -14.54 -6.77 8.42
CA PRO A 94 -15.52 -6.85 9.51
C PRO A 94 -14.95 -6.53 10.89
N SER A 95 -13.65 -6.72 11.11
CA SER A 95 -12.97 -6.38 12.36
C SER A 95 -12.52 -4.91 12.45
N ASP A 96 -12.44 -4.23 11.31
CA ASP A 96 -12.13 -2.80 11.19
C ASP A 96 -13.00 -2.17 10.09
N PRO A 97 -14.28 -1.89 10.36
CA PRO A 97 -15.23 -1.44 9.35
C PRO A 97 -14.89 -0.12 8.67
N GLY A 98 -14.02 0.68 9.27
CA GLY A 98 -13.52 1.93 8.67
C GLY A 98 -12.53 1.75 7.52
N PHE A 99 -11.94 0.55 7.38
CA PHE A 99 -10.99 0.26 6.31
C PHE A 99 -11.72 -0.28 5.08
N LEU A 100 -11.59 0.44 3.97
CA LEU A 100 -12.19 0.10 2.68
C LEU A 100 -11.11 -0.37 1.70
N CYS A 101 -11.46 -1.36 0.88
CA CYS A 101 -10.61 -1.85 -0.19
C CYS A 101 -11.42 -2.04 -1.47
N MET A 102 -10.87 -1.62 -2.59
CA MET A 102 -11.44 -1.88 -3.90
C MET A 102 -10.88 -3.20 -4.43
N ARG A 103 -11.75 -4.14 -4.79
CA ARG A 103 -11.38 -5.52 -5.17
C ARG A 103 -10.28 -5.61 -6.23
N LYS A 104 -10.29 -4.70 -7.21
CA LYS A 104 -9.27 -4.64 -8.27
C LYS A 104 -7.87 -4.23 -7.80
N HIS A 105 -7.74 -3.69 -6.59
CA HIS A 105 -6.46 -3.31 -6.00
C HIS A 105 -5.92 -4.36 -5.01
N VAL A 106 -6.63 -5.46 -4.81
CA VAL A 106 -6.14 -6.57 -4.00
C VAL A 106 -5.08 -7.32 -4.80
N PRO A 107 -3.84 -7.39 -4.33
CA PRO A 107 -2.81 -8.16 -5.02
C PRO A 107 -3.18 -9.65 -5.00
N GLU A 108 -3.18 -10.27 -6.17
CA GLU A 108 -3.56 -11.68 -6.33
C GLU A 108 -2.54 -12.65 -5.72
N SER A 109 -1.29 -12.23 -5.56
CA SER A 109 -0.22 -13.09 -5.06
C SER A 109 -0.09 -13.06 -3.54
N GLY A 110 -0.23 -14.21 -2.91
CA GLY A 110 -0.01 -14.42 -1.48
C GLY A 110 1.45 -14.65 -1.07
N GLY A 111 2.38 -14.50 -2.00
CA GLY A 111 3.82 -14.68 -1.75
C GLY A 111 4.52 -13.41 -1.24
N PRO A 112 5.74 -13.55 -0.70
CA PRO A 112 6.55 -12.41 -0.37
C PRO A 112 6.81 -11.57 -1.62
N SER A 113 6.74 -10.24 -1.48
CA SER A 113 7.01 -9.36 -2.62
C SER A 113 8.43 -9.61 -3.16
N LEU A 114 8.60 -9.52 -4.47
CA LEU A 114 9.92 -9.64 -5.10
C LEU A 114 10.94 -8.67 -4.48
N THR A 115 10.48 -7.50 -4.08
CA THR A 115 11.27 -6.48 -3.38
C THR A 115 11.78 -6.96 -2.03
N LEU A 116 10.93 -7.66 -1.25
CA LEU A 116 11.32 -8.23 0.02
C LEU A 116 12.40 -9.32 -0.15
N VAL A 117 12.19 -10.22 -1.10
CA VAL A 117 13.13 -11.31 -1.40
C VAL A 117 14.47 -10.75 -1.87
N ALA A 118 14.46 -9.78 -2.78
CA ALA A 118 15.68 -9.12 -3.25
C ALA A 118 16.41 -8.38 -2.12
N GLY A 119 15.69 -7.69 -1.24
CA GLY A 119 16.26 -6.98 -0.10
C GLY A 119 16.96 -7.93 0.88
N VAL A 120 16.34 -9.04 1.22
CA VAL A 120 16.94 -10.07 2.11
C VAL A 120 18.17 -10.70 1.47
N ALA A 121 18.13 -11.02 0.18
CA ALA A 121 19.28 -11.58 -0.53
C ALA A 121 20.46 -10.60 -0.55
N LEU A 122 20.23 -9.31 -0.83
CA LEU A 122 21.29 -8.28 -0.84
C LEU A 122 21.93 -8.09 0.54
N THR A 123 21.13 -8.07 1.60
CA THR A 123 21.68 -7.95 2.97
C THR A 123 22.51 -9.17 3.37
N ALA A 124 22.08 -10.37 3.01
CA ALA A 124 22.83 -11.60 3.29
C ALA A 124 24.18 -11.61 2.56
N VAL A 125 24.21 -11.23 1.29
CA VAL A 125 25.46 -11.14 0.51
C VAL A 125 26.40 -10.10 1.10
N SER A 126 25.89 -8.94 1.51
CA SER A 126 26.71 -7.88 2.13
C SER A 126 27.35 -8.32 3.43
N LEU A 127 26.61 -9.05 4.28
CA LEU A 127 27.13 -9.59 5.54
C LEU A 127 28.22 -10.64 5.30
N ALA A 128 28.03 -11.51 4.29
CA ALA A 128 29.04 -12.49 3.92
C ALA A 128 30.35 -11.84 3.43
N LEU A 129 30.24 -10.79 2.60
CA LEU A 129 31.41 -10.03 2.13
C LEU A 129 32.13 -9.30 3.27
N MET A 130 31.42 -8.76 4.24
CA MET A 130 32.01 -8.13 5.42
C MET A 130 32.76 -9.16 6.27
N ALA A 131 32.19 -10.35 6.48
CA ALA A 131 32.85 -11.40 7.24
C ALA A 131 34.15 -11.88 6.61
N VAL A 132 34.22 -11.99 5.28
CA VAL A 132 35.43 -12.35 4.54
C VAL A 132 36.48 -11.24 4.61
N SER A 133 36.10 -9.97 4.64
CA SER A 133 37.07 -8.87 4.69
C SER A 133 37.69 -8.65 6.07
N LEU A 134 37.16 -9.30 7.11
CA LEU A 134 37.69 -9.23 8.49
C LEU A 134 38.66 -10.38 8.84
N GLN A 135 38.85 -11.34 7.95
CA GLN A 135 39.82 -12.43 8.08
C GLN A 135 41.13 -12.06 7.39
#